data_92f474b1e45f4efa325c9cb83346b8ae
#
_entry.id   92f474b1e45f4efa325c9cb83346b8ae
#
_cell.length_a   1.000
_cell.length_b   1.000
_cell.length_c   1.000
_cell.angle_alpha   90.00
_cell.angle_beta   90.00
_cell.angle_gamma   90.00
#
_symmetry.space_group_name_H-M   'P 1'
#
loop_
_entity.id
_entity.type
_entity.pdbx_description
1 polymer ?
#
loop_
_entity_poly.entity_id
_entity_poly.type
_entity_poly.pdbx_seq_one_letter_code
_entity_poly.pdbx_strand_id
1 'polypeptide(L)'
;MCRGEGTRSDEQKAEKNMQLLDTNIIEGVFTKNVLDHHLACFGRGDLEGVLSDYAPDAIMFTPDGTRRGVQAIKPLFEALIAEFGKPGSVFRMKRQFIQGDYAYILWTAETADNVYELGTDTFIVRRGKIVAQSFTRKIIPKG
;
A
#
# COMPACT_ATOMS: atom_id res chain seq x y z
N MET A 1 37.15 40.15 -8.44
CA MET A 1 37.09 38.95 -9.29
C MET A 1 36.37 37.80 -8.58
N CYS A 2 35.08 38.01 -8.39
CA CYS A 2 34.23 37.01 -7.71
C CYS A 2 33.37 36.24 -8.70
N ARG A 3 33.98 35.52 -9.63
CA ARG A 3 33.22 34.74 -10.62
C ARG A 3 32.93 33.31 -10.26
N GLY A 4 33.28 32.88 -9.05
CA GLY A 4 33.18 31.46 -8.72
C GLY A 4 32.17 31.09 -7.63
N GLU A 5 31.75 32.02 -6.79
CA GLU A 5 30.96 31.66 -5.62
C GLU A 5 29.45 31.55 -5.90
N GLY A 6 28.91 32.37 -6.82
CA GLY A 6 27.50 32.30 -7.20
C GLY A 6 27.11 31.05 -8.00
N THR A 7 27.99 30.63 -8.92
CA THR A 7 27.76 29.47 -9.76
C THR A 7 27.82 28.14 -8.99
N ARG A 8 28.73 28.01 -8.02
CA ARG A 8 28.84 26.80 -7.18
C ARG A 8 27.61 26.59 -6.30
N SER A 9 27.05 27.66 -5.74
CA SER A 9 25.86 27.56 -4.91
C SER A 9 24.63 27.09 -5.69
N ASP A 10 24.47 27.58 -6.93
CA ASP A 10 23.35 27.20 -7.77
C ASP A 10 23.48 25.77 -8.31
N GLU A 11 24.68 25.37 -8.68
CA GLU A 11 24.98 23.99 -9.08
C GLU A 11 24.73 23.01 -7.94
N GLN A 12 25.16 23.33 -6.71
CA GLN A 12 24.92 22.49 -5.54
C GLN A 12 23.44 22.37 -5.20
N LYS A 13 22.67 23.46 -5.35
CA LYS A 13 21.22 23.42 -5.17
C LYS A 13 20.53 22.56 -6.23
N ALA A 14 20.96 22.68 -7.48
CA ALA A 14 20.43 21.86 -8.58
C ALA A 14 20.73 20.38 -8.36
N GLU A 15 21.95 20.03 -7.93
CA GLU A 15 22.31 18.64 -7.61
C GLU A 15 21.49 18.09 -6.46
N LYS A 16 21.30 18.86 -5.38
CA LYS A 16 20.47 18.46 -4.24
C LYS A 16 19.00 18.24 -4.66
N ASN A 17 18.47 19.12 -5.50
CA ASN A 17 17.11 18.99 -6.01
C ASN A 17 16.95 17.77 -6.90
N MET A 18 17.94 17.47 -7.73
CA MET A 18 17.96 16.26 -8.56
C MET A 18 18.05 15.00 -7.71
N GLN A 19 18.88 14.98 -6.67
CA GLN A 19 18.99 13.84 -5.75
C GLN A 19 17.69 13.58 -5.00
N LEU A 20 16.99 14.64 -4.57
CA LEU A 20 15.69 14.51 -3.90
C LEU A 20 14.62 13.96 -4.85
N LEU A 21 14.60 14.41 -6.11
CA LEU A 21 13.68 13.89 -7.12
C LEU A 21 13.98 12.42 -7.44
N ASP A 22 15.26 12.05 -7.60
CA ASP A 22 15.68 10.68 -7.85
C ASP A 22 15.33 9.77 -6.67
N THR A 23 15.49 10.24 -5.44
CA THR A 23 15.13 9.51 -4.23
C THR A 23 13.61 9.28 -4.17
N ASN A 24 12.80 10.27 -4.49
CA ASN A 24 11.36 10.15 -4.55
C ASN A 24 10.91 9.14 -5.60
N ILE A 25 11.53 9.17 -6.78
CA ILE A 25 11.24 8.22 -7.86
C ILE A 25 11.62 6.79 -7.44
N ILE A 26 12.79 6.61 -6.82
CA ILE A 26 13.26 5.31 -6.33
C ILE A 26 12.33 4.78 -5.25
N GLU A 27 11.97 5.60 -4.28
CA GLU A 27 11.03 5.23 -3.22
C GLU A 27 9.68 4.83 -3.81
N GLY A 28 9.18 5.57 -4.81
CA GLY A 28 7.95 5.24 -5.50
C GLY A 28 8.00 3.90 -6.22
N VAL A 29 9.13 3.54 -6.82
CA VAL A 29 9.34 2.22 -7.45
C VAL A 29 9.28 1.12 -6.40
N PHE A 30 9.96 1.29 -5.27
CA PHE A 30 9.93 0.31 -4.17
C PHE A 30 8.54 0.18 -3.59
N THR A 31 7.84 1.29 -3.37
CA THR A 31 6.46 1.29 -2.89
C THR A 31 5.53 0.53 -3.83
N LYS A 32 5.66 0.79 -5.14
CA LYS A 32 4.87 0.08 -6.14
C LYS A 32 5.18 -1.42 -6.15
N ASN A 33 6.44 -1.81 -6.03
CA ASN A 33 6.82 -3.22 -6.00
C ASN A 33 6.23 -3.95 -4.80
N VAL A 34 6.23 -3.33 -3.62
CA VAL A 34 5.60 -3.91 -2.43
C VAL A 34 4.10 -4.04 -2.62
N LEU A 35 3.46 -2.99 -3.13
CA LEU A 35 2.02 -3.01 -3.38
C LEU A 35 1.64 -4.08 -4.41
N ASP A 36 2.36 -4.17 -5.52
CA ASP A 36 2.12 -5.18 -6.56
C ASP A 36 2.25 -6.60 -6.01
N HIS A 37 3.29 -6.85 -5.21
CA HIS A 37 3.49 -8.15 -4.57
C HIS A 37 2.34 -8.46 -3.61
N HIS A 38 1.96 -7.49 -2.79
CA HIS A 38 0.89 -7.62 -1.81
C HIS A 38 -0.45 -7.99 -2.46
N LEU A 39 -0.82 -7.26 -3.51
CA LEU A 39 -2.06 -7.51 -4.26
C LEU A 39 -2.02 -8.86 -4.98
N ALA A 40 -0.88 -9.23 -5.56
CA ALA A 40 -0.71 -10.52 -6.23
C ALA A 40 -0.82 -11.69 -5.24
N CYS A 41 -0.18 -11.58 -4.08
CA CYS A 41 -0.29 -12.61 -3.03
C CYS A 41 -1.72 -12.74 -2.52
N PHE A 42 -2.40 -11.62 -2.31
CA PHE A 42 -3.80 -11.64 -1.92
C PHE A 42 -4.66 -12.35 -2.96
N GLY A 43 -4.45 -12.02 -4.24
CA GLY A 43 -5.20 -12.63 -5.35
C GLY A 43 -4.98 -14.14 -5.48
N ARG A 44 -3.81 -14.64 -5.06
CA ARG A 44 -3.50 -16.07 -5.05
C ARG A 44 -3.93 -16.79 -3.77
N GLY A 45 -4.41 -16.05 -2.77
CA GLY A 45 -4.71 -16.63 -1.45
C GLY A 45 -3.47 -16.99 -0.65
N ASP A 46 -2.35 -16.34 -0.93
CA ASP A 46 -1.07 -16.59 -0.26
C ASP A 46 -0.97 -15.71 0.99
N LEU A 47 -1.46 -16.24 2.11
CA LEU A 47 -1.48 -15.52 3.39
C LEU A 47 -0.08 -15.15 3.86
N GLU A 48 0.88 -16.08 3.79
CA GLU A 48 2.24 -15.82 4.23
C GLU A 48 2.90 -14.74 3.37
N GLY A 49 2.66 -14.78 2.06
CA GLY A 49 3.15 -13.75 1.13
C GLY A 49 2.58 -12.38 1.45
N VAL A 50 1.28 -12.29 1.73
CA VAL A 50 0.64 -11.03 2.16
C VAL A 50 1.28 -10.52 3.45
N LEU A 51 1.43 -11.38 4.44
CA LEU A 51 1.97 -10.97 5.75
C LEU A 51 3.45 -10.62 5.68
N SER A 52 4.20 -11.20 4.74
CA SER A 52 5.63 -10.90 4.57
C SER A 52 5.89 -9.46 4.14
N ASP A 53 4.89 -8.77 3.61
CA ASP A 53 5.03 -7.38 3.19
C ASP A 53 4.95 -6.38 4.34
N TYR A 54 4.55 -6.81 5.54
CA TYR A 54 4.41 -5.95 6.70
C TYR A 54 5.67 -5.94 7.57
N ALA A 55 6.00 -4.75 8.07
CA ALA A 55 6.99 -4.63 9.14
C ALA A 55 6.46 -5.35 10.39
N PRO A 56 7.36 -5.89 11.25
CA PRO A 56 6.92 -6.63 12.43
C PRO A 56 5.98 -5.85 13.37
N ASP A 57 6.15 -4.53 13.43
CA ASP A 57 5.37 -3.62 14.29
C ASP A 57 4.40 -2.74 13.49
N ALA A 58 4.04 -3.16 12.28
CA ALA A 58 3.13 -2.40 11.41
C ALA A 58 1.81 -2.09 12.12
N ILE A 59 1.28 -0.92 11.82
CA ILE A 59 -0.01 -0.47 12.35
C ILE A 59 -1.03 -0.45 11.22
N MET A 60 -2.18 -1.04 11.46
CA MET A 60 -3.31 -0.99 10.54
C MET A 60 -4.52 -0.38 11.23
N PHE A 61 -5.07 0.65 10.63
CA PHE A 61 -6.33 1.25 11.04
C PHE A 61 -7.47 0.67 10.21
N THR A 62 -8.50 0.19 10.87
CA THR A 62 -9.72 -0.35 10.24
C THR A 62 -10.93 0.35 10.82
N PRO A 63 -12.12 0.23 10.19
CA PRO A 63 -13.33 0.76 10.80
C PRO A 63 -13.63 0.21 12.20
N ASP A 64 -13.10 -0.97 12.52
CA ASP A 64 -13.34 -1.63 13.81
C ASP A 64 -12.25 -1.34 14.86
N GLY A 65 -11.20 -0.63 14.46
CA GLY A 65 -10.13 -0.26 15.39
C GLY A 65 -8.73 -0.46 14.82
N THR A 66 -7.76 -0.38 15.70
CA THR A 66 -6.34 -0.45 15.38
C THR A 66 -5.80 -1.86 15.61
N ARG A 67 -5.02 -2.35 14.66
CA ARG A 67 -4.28 -3.62 14.79
C ARG A 67 -2.79 -3.31 14.74
N ARG A 68 -2.05 -3.76 15.73
CA ARG A 68 -0.61 -3.56 15.78
C ARG A 68 0.10 -4.90 15.67
N GLY A 69 1.02 -4.97 14.69
CA GLY A 69 1.87 -6.13 14.46
C GLY A 69 1.22 -7.18 13.58
N VAL A 70 2.06 -8.04 13.02
CA VAL A 70 1.65 -9.06 12.04
C VAL A 70 0.63 -10.03 12.66
N GLN A 71 0.80 -10.39 13.92
CA GLN A 71 -0.10 -11.34 14.58
C GLN A 71 -1.53 -10.79 14.76
N ALA A 72 -1.66 -9.48 14.93
CA ALA A 72 -2.97 -8.82 15.02
C ALA A 72 -3.60 -8.61 13.63
N ILE A 73 -2.78 -8.46 12.61
CA ILE A 73 -3.22 -8.26 11.22
C ILE A 73 -3.65 -9.59 10.58
N LYS A 74 -2.99 -10.68 10.94
CA LYS A 74 -3.19 -12.00 10.34
C LYS A 74 -4.65 -12.46 10.31
N PRO A 75 -5.43 -12.41 11.41
CA PRO A 75 -6.82 -12.87 11.37
C PRO A 75 -7.69 -12.15 10.34
N LEU A 76 -7.42 -10.86 10.12
CA LEU A 76 -8.13 -10.09 9.11
C LEU A 76 -7.91 -10.66 7.72
N PHE A 77 -6.65 -10.95 7.36
CA PHE A 77 -6.33 -11.51 6.05
C PHE A 77 -6.76 -12.96 5.92
N GLU A 78 -6.73 -13.74 7.00
CA GLU A 78 -7.30 -15.09 6.97
C GLU A 78 -8.77 -15.05 6.52
N ALA A 79 -9.55 -14.17 7.13
CA ALA A 79 -10.96 -14.02 6.81
C ALA A 79 -11.18 -13.50 5.38
N LEU A 80 -10.42 -12.48 4.97
CA LEU A 80 -10.53 -11.90 3.62
C LEU A 80 -10.13 -12.89 2.54
N ILE A 81 -9.04 -13.62 2.73
CA ILE A 81 -8.58 -14.63 1.78
C ILE A 81 -9.61 -15.75 1.66
N ALA A 82 -10.19 -16.19 2.77
CA ALA A 82 -11.24 -17.20 2.74
C ALA A 82 -12.47 -16.70 1.96
N GLU A 83 -12.89 -15.47 2.18
CA GLU A 83 -14.04 -14.90 1.47
C GLU A 83 -13.76 -14.74 -0.02
N PHE A 84 -12.65 -14.08 -0.38
CA PHE A 84 -12.30 -13.82 -1.77
C PHE A 84 -11.89 -15.07 -2.52
N GLY A 85 -11.52 -16.14 -1.84
CA GLY A 85 -11.22 -17.43 -2.44
C GLY A 85 -12.43 -18.21 -2.91
N LYS A 86 -13.63 -17.83 -2.49
CA LYS A 86 -14.86 -18.48 -2.94
C LYS A 86 -15.13 -18.15 -4.42
N PRO A 87 -15.76 -19.09 -5.17
CA PRO A 87 -16.10 -18.84 -6.58
C PRO A 87 -16.96 -17.59 -6.76
N GLY A 88 -16.72 -16.88 -7.87
CA GLY A 88 -17.50 -15.69 -8.22
C GLY A 88 -16.92 -14.38 -7.70
N SER A 89 -15.77 -14.41 -7.05
CA SER A 89 -15.13 -13.19 -6.57
C SER A 89 -14.52 -12.39 -7.72
N VAL A 90 -14.77 -11.08 -7.70
CA VAL A 90 -14.23 -10.12 -8.67
C VAL A 90 -13.70 -8.92 -7.91
N PHE A 91 -12.47 -8.53 -8.21
CA PHE A 91 -11.84 -7.33 -7.65
C PHE A 91 -11.54 -6.36 -8.79
N ARG A 92 -11.88 -5.08 -8.61
CA ARG A 92 -11.63 -4.05 -9.61
C ARG A 92 -10.87 -2.89 -9.01
N MET A 93 -9.63 -2.68 -9.46
CA MET A 93 -8.85 -1.49 -9.11
C MET A 93 -9.40 -0.30 -9.89
N LYS A 94 -9.88 0.72 -9.19
CA LYS A 94 -10.43 1.94 -9.79
C LYS A 94 -9.41 3.05 -9.90
N ARG A 95 -8.60 3.24 -8.86
CA ARG A 95 -7.55 4.26 -8.81
C ARG A 95 -6.36 3.72 -8.03
N GLN A 96 -5.19 4.11 -8.46
CA GLN A 96 -3.94 3.84 -7.73
C GLN A 96 -3.05 5.08 -7.85
N PHE A 97 -2.64 5.61 -6.72
CA PHE A 97 -1.71 6.74 -6.66
C PHE A 97 -0.52 6.36 -5.80
N ILE A 98 0.68 6.66 -6.27
CA ILE A 98 1.92 6.42 -5.53
C ILE A 98 2.72 7.71 -5.50
N GLN A 99 3.15 8.10 -4.30
CA GLN A 99 3.97 9.27 -4.07
C GLN A 99 5.03 8.94 -3.02
N GLY A 100 6.27 8.70 -3.47
CA GLY A 100 7.35 8.29 -2.59
C GLY A 100 6.99 7.03 -1.79
N ASP A 101 7.01 7.14 -0.48
CA ASP A 101 6.68 6.06 0.46
C ASP A 101 5.19 5.75 0.55
N TYR A 102 4.34 6.56 -0.07
CA TYR A 102 2.90 6.52 0.13
C TYR A 102 2.19 5.92 -1.07
N ALA A 103 1.20 5.09 -0.81
CA ALA A 103 0.32 4.55 -1.85
C ALA A 103 -1.13 4.64 -1.41
N TYR A 104 -2.00 4.91 -2.37
CA TYR A 104 -3.44 4.94 -2.18
C TYR A 104 -4.10 4.12 -3.26
N ILE A 105 -5.06 3.28 -2.88
CA ILE A 105 -5.88 2.54 -3.84
C ILE A 105 -7.36 2.75 -3.54
N LEU A 106 -8.12 2.85 -4.60
CA LEU A 106 -9.59 2.87 -4.59
C LEU A 106 -10.06 1.68 -5.41
N TRP A 107 -10.92 0.87 -4.84
CA TRP A 107 -11.35 -0.37 -5.48
C TRP A 107 -12.81 -0.69 -5.19
N THR A 108 -13.37 -1.57 -5.99
CA THR A 108 -14.66 -2.21 -5.77
C THR A 108 -14.48 -3.71 -5.88
N ALA A 109 -15.37 -4.47 -5.30
CA ALA A 109 -15.30 -5.93 -5.39
C ALA A 109 -16.68 -6.56 -5.17
N GLU A 110 -16.78 -7.80 -5.56
CA GLU A 110 -17.92 -8.65 -5.27
C GLU A 110 -17.41 -10.03 -4.92
N THR A 111 -17.97 -10.61 -3.88
CA THR A 111 -17.67 -11.98 -3.46
C THR A 111 -18.96 -12.78 -3.38
N ALA A 112 -18.87 -14.05 -3.06
CA ALA A 112 -20.06 -14.87 -2.84
C ALA A 112 -20.95 -14.30 -1.71
N ASP A 113 -20.34 -13.64 -0.74
CA ASP A 113 -21.01 -13.20 0.50
C ASP A 113 -21.39 -11.73 0.49
N ASN A 114 -20.66 -10.89 -0.24
CA ASN A 114 -20.76 -9.43 -0.09
C ASN A 114 -20.58 -8.69 -1.43
N VAL A 115 -21.14 -7.49 -1.47
CA VAL A 115 -20.79 -6.48 -2.48
C VAL A 115 -19.98 -5.39 -1.77
N TYR A 116 -18.77 -5.13 -2.24
CA TYR A 116 -17.93 -4.03 -1.77
C TYR A 116 -18.15 -2.85 -2.73
N GLU A 117 -19.04 -1.95 -2.35
CA GLU A 117 -19.36 -0.78 -3.17
C GLU A 117 -18.19 0.18 -3.26
N LEU A 118 -17.38 0.21 -2.21
CA LEU A 118 -16.21 1.08 -2.12
C LEU A 118 -15.22 0.46 -1.15
N GLY A 119 -13.96 0.42 -1.57
CA GLY A 119 -12.85 0.11 -0.69
C GLY A 119 -11.72 1.10 -0.94
N THR A 120 -11.09 1.56 0.13
CA THR A 120 -9.89 2.41 0.03
C THR A 120 -8.84 1.90 0.99
N ASP A 121 -7.59 1.95 0.54
CA ASP A 121 -6.45 1.65 1.37
C ASP A 121 -5.39 2.72 1.16
N THR A 122 -4.76 3.16 2.24
CA THR A 122 -3.57 3.99 2.20
C THR A 122 -2.44 3.22 2.87
N PHE A 123 -1.31 3.16 2.19
CA PHE A 123 -0.13 2.43 2.67
C PHE A 123 1.03 3.39 2.86
N ILE A 124 1.81 3.17 3.90
CA ILE A 124 3.13 3.78 4.06
C ILE A 124 4.14 2.64 4.02
N VAL A 125 5.06 2.72 3.04
CA VAL A 125 6.07 1.69 2.80
C VAL A 125 7.43 2.29 3.08
N ARG A 126 8.21 1.65 3.95
CA ARG A 126 9.58 2.05 4.27
C ARG A 126 10.46 0.83 4.34
N ARG A 127 11.65 0.92 3.72
CA ARG A 127 12.63 -0.17 3.71
C ARG A 127 12.03 -1.48 3.18
N GLY A 128 11.16 -1.37 2.16
CA GLY A 128 10.54 -2.53 1.52
C GLY A 128 9.44 -3.21 2.32
N LYS A 129 8.91 -2.56 3.38
CA LYS A 129 7.85 -3.09 4.22
C LYS A 129 6.76 -2.08 4.45
N ILE A 130 5.53 -2.56 4.56
CA ILE A 130 4.40 -1.72 4.96
C ILE A 130 4.53 -1.46 6.46
N VAL A 131 4.71 -0.20 6.83
CA VAL A 131 4.81 0.20 8.25
C VAL A 131 3.49 0.71 8.79
N ALA A 132 2.61 1.19 7.92
CA ALA A 132 1.28 1.64 8.30
C ALA A 132 0.32 1.45 7.13
N GLN A 133 -0.91 1.15 7.46
CA GLN A 133 -2.00 1.03 6.49
C GLN A 133 -3.30 1.48 7.14
N SER A 134 -4.11 2.20 6.40
CA SER A 134 -5.51 2.39 6.77
C SER A 134 -6.39 1.78 5.69
N PHE A 135 -7.49 1.16 6.08
CA PHE A 135 -8.44 0.72 5.08
C PHE A 135 -9.88 0.94 5.55
N THR A 136 -10.73 1.30 4.59
CA THR A 136 -12.16 1.51 4.80
C THR A 136 -12.91 0.86 3.65
N ARG A 137 -14.05 0.29 3.95
CA ARG A 137 -14.88 -0.38 2.96
C ARG A 137 -16.36 -0.18 3.26
N LYS A 138 -17.14 -0.03 2.22
CA LYS A 138 -18.58 -0.05 2.31
C LYS A 138 -19.09 -1.38 1.76
N ILE A 139 -19.63 -2.21 2.65
CA ILE A 139 -20.06 -3.56 2.32
C ILE A 139 -21.57 -3.67 2.38
N ILE A 140 -22.15 -4.34 1.38
CA ILE A 140 -23.54 -4.75 1.41
C ILE A 140 -23.56 -6.27 1.38
N PRO A 141 -23.98 -6.91 2.49
CA PRO A 141 -24.09 -8.38 2.54
C PRO A 141 -25.12 -8.89 1.54
N LYS A 142 -24.82 -10.02 0.94
CA LYS A 142 -25.77 -10.73 0.07
C LYS A 142 -26.59 -11.68 0.91
N GLY A 143 -27.59 -11.22 1.51
CA GLY A 143 -28.59 -12.00 2.23
C GLY A 143 -28.14 -13.29 2.88
#